data_9865239f0109789475c73dad02e98bec
#
_entry.id   9865239f0109789475c73dad02e98bec
#
_cell.length_a   1.000
_cell.length_b   1.000
_cell.length_c   1.000
_cell.angle_alpha   90.00
_cell.angle_beta   90.00
_cell.angle_gamma   90.00
#
_symmetry.space_group_name_H-M   'P 1'
#
loop_
_entity.id
_entity.type
_entity.pdbx_description
1 polymer ?
#
loop_
_entity_poly.entity_id
_entity_poly.type
_entity_poly.pdbx_seq_one_letter_code
_entity_poly.pdbx_strand_id
1 'polypeptide(L)'
;MGQSYDYIIIGAGSAGCVLANRLSKDPNNSVLLLEAGGPDSNMNIHIPGAYLKIHNSKQDWGVWCEEQVNVLKRKSYLPRGRVLGGSSSTNAMA
;
A
#
# COMPACT_ATOMS: atom_id res chain seq x y z
N MET A 1 -13.88 -26.53 -5.26
CA MET A 1 -14.39 -25.67 -6.33
C MET A 1 -13.90 -24.26 -6.11
N GLY A 2 -13.38 -23.65 -7.15
CA GLY A 2 -12.89 -22.28 -7.08
C GLY A 2 -14.03 -21.27 -7.06
N GLN A 3 -13.79 -20.14 -6.42
CA GLN A 3 -14.65 -18.96 -6.53
C GLN A 3 -14.23 -18.16 -7.77
N SER A 4 -15.19 -17.53 -8.42
CA SER A 4 -14.89 -16.64 -9.55
C SER A 4 -15.41 -15.24 -9.26
N TYR A 5 -14.71 -14.26 -9.79
CA TYR A 5 -15.04 -12.84 -9.61
C TYR A 5 -14.98 -12.16 -10.98
N ASP A 6 -15.82 -11.13 -11.16
CA ASP A 6 -15.78 -10.35 -12.39
C ASP A 6 -14.48 -9.53 -12.48
N TYR A 7 -14.00 -9.03 -11.33
CA TYR A 7 -12.76 -8.27 -11.25
C TYR A 7 -11.94 -8.73 -10.05
N ILE A 8 -10.64 -8.88 -10.26
CA ILE A 8 -9.66 -9.15 -9.20
C ILE A 8 -8.66 -8.01 -9.22
N ILE A 9 -8.56 -7.28 -8.10
CA ILE A 9 -7.67 -6.13 -7.94
C ILE A 9 -6.55 -6.55 -7.01
N ILE A 10 -5.32 -6.43 -7.45
CA ILE A 10 -4.13 -6.79 -6.68
C ILE A 10 -3.51 -5.52 -6.13
N GLY A 11 -3.56 -5.37 -4.83
CA GLY A 11 -3.05 -4.22 -4.10
C GLY A 11 -4.14 -3.22 -3.72
N ALA A 12 -4.29 -2.97 -2.43
CA ALA A 12 -5.22 -2.00 -1.87
C ALA A 12 -4.53 -0.66 -1.59
N GLY A 13 -3.72 -0.20 -2.52
CA GLY A 13 -3.16 1.14 -2.52
C GLY A 13 -4.15 2.17 -3.08
N SER A 14 -3.65 3.37 -3.38
CA SER A 14 -4.50 4.47 -3.86
C SER A 14 -5.30 4.09 -5.10
N ALA A 15 -4.66 3.49 -6.10
CA ALA A 15 -5.34 3.09 -7.34
C ALA A 15 -6.29 1.92 -7.12
N GLY A 16 -5.86 0.89 -6.39
CA GLY A 16 -6.67 -0.30 -6.13
C GLY A 16 -7.93 0.01 -5.33
N CYS A 17 -7.83 0.89 -4.34
CA CYS A 17 -8.99 1.33 -3.56
C CYS A 17 -10.01 2.09 -4.43
N VAL A 18 -9.56 2.93 -5.34
CA VAL A 18 -10.44 3.64 -6.28
C VAL A 18 -11.15 2.65 -7.20
N LEU A 19 -10.42 1.70 -7.78
CA LEU A 19 -11.00 0.67 -8.64
C LEU A 19 -12.03 -0.18 -7.88
N ALA A 20 -11.68 -0.63 -6.67
CA ALA A 20 -12.59 -1.43 -5.85
C ALA A 20 -13.89 -0.68 -5.56
N ASN A 21 -13.79 0.59 -5.17
CA ASN A 21 -14.96 1.42 -4.90
C ASN A 21 -15.82 1.62 -6.16
N ARG A 22 -15.21 1.98 -7.28
CA ARG A 22 -15.94 2.30 -8.51
C ARG A 22 -16.59 1.08 -9.14
N LEU A 23 -15.86 -0.01 -9.25
CA LEU A 23 -16.37 -1.25 -9.88
C LEU A 23 -17.47 -1.91 -9.04
N SER A 24 -17.37 -1.84 -7.71
CA SER A 24 -18.36 -2.43 -6.82
C SER A 24 -19.64 -1.61 -6.67
N LYS A 25 -19.70 -0.42 -7.25
CA LYS A 25 -20.96 0.38 -7.28
C LYS A 25 -22.08 -0.31 -8.04
N ASP A 26 -21.73 -1.06 -9.08
CA ASP A 26 -22.70 -1.89 -9.77
C ASP A 26 -22.88 -3.18 -8.97
N PRO A 27 -24.09 -3.44 -8.42
CA PRO A 27 -24.31 -4.65 -7.61
C PRO A 27 -24.23 -5.96 -8.41
N ASN A 28 -24.22 -5.88 -9.74
CA ASN A 28 -24.00 -7.03 -10.59
C ASN A 28 -22.54 -7.44 -10.72
N ASN A 29 -21.62 -6.57 -10.32
CA ASN A 29 -20.19 -6.86 -10.36
C ASN A 29 -19.73 -7.48 -9.04
N SER A 30 -19.03 -8.59 -9.13
CA SER A 30 -18.29 -9.17 -8.01
C SER A 30 -16.82 -8.73 -8.08
N VAL A 31 -16.32 -8.12 -7.01
CA VAL A 31 -14.97 -7.57 -6.96
C VAL A 31 -14.19 -8.18 -5.81
N LEU A 32 -13.03 -8.75 -6.11
CA LEU A 32 -12.10 -9.24 -5.09
C LEU A 32 -10.90 -8.28 -5.02
N LEU A 33 -10.65 -7.74 -3.83
CA LEU A 33 -9.49 -6.91 -3.55
C LEU A 33 -8.50 -7.69 -2.70
N LEU A 34 -7.28 -7.88 -3.21
CA LEU A 34 -6.21 -8.59 -2.53
C LEU A 34 -5.17 -7.60 -2.03
N GLU A 35 -4.80 -7.70 -0.76
CA GLU A 35 -3.77 -6.87 -0.13
C GLU A 35 -2.81 -7.76 0.67
N ALA A 36 -1.50 -7.55 0.46
CA ALA A 36 -0.47 -8.32 1.15
C ALA A 36 -0.33 -7.93 2.62
N GLY A 37 -0.64 -6.68 2.97
CA GLY A 37 -0.61 -6.19 4.34
C GLY A 37 -1.92 -6.41 5.08
N GLY A 38 -1.95 -5.95 6.32
CA GLY A 38 -3.13 -5.97 7.15
C GLY A 38 -3.91 -4.66 7.13
N PRO A 39 -4.85 -4.49 8.06
CA PRO A 39 -5.58 -3.24 8.22
C PRO A 39 -4.66 -2.10 8.69
N ASP A 40 -5.08 -0.87 8.45
CA ASP A 40 -4.40 0.35 8.84
C ASP A 40 -4.67 0.74 10.31
N SER A 41 -4.67 -0.24 11.20
CA SER A 41 -5.02 -0.05 12.61
C SER A 41 -3.87 0.43 13.49
N ASN A 42 -2.63 0.46 12.97
CA ASN A 42 -1.50 0.98 13.73
C ASN A 42 -1.70 2.49 14.00
N MET A 43 -1.64 2.87 15.27
CA MET A 43 -1.86 4.26 15.68
C MET A 43 -0.88 5.23 14.99
N ASN A 44 0.35 4.79 14.71
CA ASN A 44 1.35 5.63 14.04
C ASN A 44 0.97 5.99 12.60
N ILE A 45 0.06 5.25 11.97
CA ILE A 45 -0.49 5.59 10.65
C ILE A 45 -1.39 6.82 10.76
N HIS A 46 -2.15 6.94 11.84
CA HIS A 46 -3.16 7.98 12.01
C HIS A 46 -2.62 9.26 12.67
N ILE A 47 -1.36 9.23 13.12
CA ILE A 47 -0.69 10.40 13.69
C ILE A 47 0.29 10.96 12.66
N PRO A 48 0.01 12.12 12.03
CA PRO A 48 0.85 12.63 10.93
C PRO A 48 2.34 12.74 11.28
N GLY A 49 2.67 13.20 12.49
CA GLY A 49 4.06 13.33 12.92
C GLY A 49 4.78 12.01 13.21
N ALA A 50 4.07 10.89 13.20
CA ALA A 50 4.63 9.58 13.52
C ALA A 50 4.99 8.74 12.28
N TYR A 51 4.92 9.30 11.06
CA TYR A 51 5.12 8.53 9.83
C TYR A 51 6.47 7.82 9.77
N LEU A 52 7.52 8.39 10.36
CA LEU A 52 8.84 7.76 10.39
C LEU A 52 8.87 6.46 11.21
N LYS A 53 7.96 6.29 12.15
CA LYS A 53 7.86 5.08 12.97
C LYS A 53 7.29 3.90 12.18
N ILE A 54 6.70 4.15 11.02
CA ILE A 54 6.19 3.11 10.14
C ILE A 54 7.31 2.47 9.31
N HIS A 55 8.40 3.21 9.07
CA HIS A 55 9.54 2.69 8.31
C HIS A 55 10.13 1.45 8.99
N ASN A 56 10.41 0.42 8.20
CA ASN A 56 10.88 -0.90 8.66
C ASN A 56 9.92 -1.64 9.61
N SER A 57 8.68 -1.19 9.74
CA SER A 57 7.66 -1.92 10.48
C SER A 57 7.00 -2.97 9.57
N LYS A 58 6.10 -3.78 10.12
CA LYS A 58 5.34 -4.75 9.33
C LYS A 58 4.40 -4.11 8.30
N GLN A 59 4.11 -2.81 8.43
CA GLN A 59 3.31 -2.03 7.49
C GLN A 59 4.15 -1.41 6.37
N ASP A 60 5.42 -1.78 6.25
CA ASP A 60 6.34 -1.26 5.27
C ASP A 60 7.07 -2.42 4.57
N TRP A 61 7.19 -2.34 3.25
CA TRP A 61 7.95 -3.33 2.49
C TRP A 61 9.45 -3.31 2.79
N GLY A 62 9.98 -2.19 3.25
CA GLY A 62 11.38 -2.05 3.65
C GLY A 62 12.37 -2.26 2.52
N VAL A 63 12.10 -1.70 1.34
CA VAL A 63 12.95 -1.88 0.15
C VAL A 63 14.05 -0.84 0.09
N TRP A 64 15.23 -1.28 -0.42
CA TRP A 64 16.35 -0.42 -0.73
C TRP A 64 16.60 -0.45 -2.23
N CYS A 65 16.94 0.69 -2.81
CA CYS A 65 17.36 0.72 -4.21
C CYS A 65 18.80 0.19 -4.36
N GLU A 66 19.15 -0.16 -5.59
CA GLU A 66 20.55 -0.45 -5.93
C GLU A 66 21.40 0.82 -5.85
N GLU A 67 22.72 0.63 -5.87
CA GLU A 67 23.66 1.74 -5.87
C GLU A 67 23.40 2.69 -7.03
N GLN A 68 23.35 3.98 -6.73
CA GLN A 68 23.11 5.03 -7.71
C GLN A 68 24.41 5.75 -8.04
N VAL A 69 24.92 5.50 -9.25
CA VAL A 69 26.22 6.03 -9.68
C VAL A 69 26.27 7.56 -9.62
N ASN A 70 25.18 8.23 -9.99
CA ASN A 70 25.13 9.69 -10.07
C ASN A 70 24.99 10.39 -8.71
N VAL A 71 24.86 9.64 -7.62
CA VAL A 71 24.76 10.16 -6.25
C VAL A 71 25.76 9.45 -5.33
N LEU A 72 27.01 9.34 -5.78
CA LEU A 72 28.14 8.78 -5.03
C LEU A 72 27.93 7.29 -4.66
N LYS A 73 27.29 6.53 -5.53
CA LYS A 73 26.98 5.10 -5.33
C LYS A 73 26.15 4.82 -4.06
N ARG A 74 25.38 5.80 -3.62
CA ARG A 74 24.52 5.62 -2.44
C ARG A 74 23.32 4.75 -2.77
N LYS A 75 22.87 4.01 -1.76
CA LYS A 75 21.59 3.32 -1.76
C LYS A 75 20.58 4.16 -0.99
N SER A 76 19.36 4.25 -1.51
CA SER A 76 18.28 4.94 -0.82
C SER A 76 17.26 3.95 -0.31
N TYR A 77 16.78 4.18 0.91
CA TYR A 77 15.64 3.46 1.45
C TYR A 77 14.35 4.01 0.83
N LEU A 78 13.53 3.09 0.32
CA LEU A 78 12.28 3.44 -0.37
C LEU A 78 11.11 2.89 0.46
N PRO A 79 10.50 3.70 1.31
CA PRO A 79 9.32 3.27 2.05
C PRO A 79 8.15 3.02 1.09
N ARG A 80 7.47 1.89 1.28
CA ARG A 80 6.27 1.52 0.54
C ARG A 80 5.31 0.83 1.50
N GLY A 81 4.10 1.36 1.58
CA GLY A 81 3.10 0.81 2.50
C GLY A 81 2.70 -0.62 2.16
N ARG A 82 2.75 -1.48 3.17
CA ARG A 82 2.25 -2.84 3.12
C ARG A 82 1.06 -2.95 4.07
N VAL A 83 -0.04 -2.32 3.66
CA VAL A 83 -1.20 -2.09 4.51
C VAL A 83 -2.38 -1.68 3.63
N LEU A 84 -3.62 -1.82 4.11
CA LEU A 84 -4.78 -1.24 3.45
C LEU A 84 -4.57 0.28 3.28
N GLY A 85 -4.75 0.77 2.06
CA GLY A 85 -4.43 2.13 1.67
C GLY A 85 -3.04 2.28 1.07
N GLY A 86 -2.16 1.29 1.25
CA GLY A 86 -0.80 1.30 0.69
C GLY A 86 0.02 2.49 1.17
N SER A 87 0.81 3.07 0.28
CA SER A 87 1.65 4.22 0.64
C SER A 87 0.86 5.48 0.97
N SER A 88 -0.41 5.58 0.58
CA SER A 88 -1.28 6.69 1.02
C SER A 88 -1.52 6.67 2.53
N SER A 89 -1.48 5.49 3.15
CA SER A 89 -1.62 5.34 4.60
C SER A 89 -0.32 5.59 5.36
N THR A 90 0.83 5.53 4.70
CA THR A 90 2.14 5.56 5.36
C THR A 90 3.03 6.73 4.93
N ASN A 91 2.60 7.56 3.99
CA ASN A 91 3.40 8.67 3.46
C ASN A 91 3.51 9.84 4.46
N ALA A 92 4.39 10.78 4.15
CA ALA A 92 4.61 11.96 4.98
C ALA A 92 3.49 13.01 4.87
N MET A 93 2.59 12.87 3.94
CA MET A 93 1.45 13.78 3.71
C MET A 93 1.87 15.24 3.53
N ALA A 94 2.96 15.48 2.80
CA ALA A 94 3.45 16.82 2.51
C ALA A 94 2.55 17.54 1.49
#